data_20e2187c36107355c5c009d0bc92f9e9
#
_entry.id   20e2187c36107355c5c009d0bc92f9e9
#
_cell.length_a   1.000
_cell.length_b   1.000
_cell.length_c   1.000
_cell.angle_alpha   90.00
_cell.angle_beta   90.00
_cell.angle_gamma   90.00
#
_symmetry.space_group_name_H-M   'P 1'
#
loop_
_entity.id
_entity.type
_entity.pdbx_description
1 polymer ?
#
loop_
_entity_poly.entity_id
_entity_poly.type
_entity_poly.pdbx_seq_one_letter_code
_entity_poly.pdbx_strand_id
1 'polypeptide(L)'
;MQAEETTAFLLERARGGDEAARDRLAARYLPMLRRWAHGRLPASTRDLTDTDDLVQVTLFRVLKQIGRFEYGGAGSFLAYLRSTLLNLLRNEIRRVARRGETTELSDALASDDAASPLEQAIGRERLERYESALESLPARARELVIMRLEFDMTYDDIANEVDSTPDAVRMAIRRAVETLARTLGANP
;
A
#
# COMPACT_ATOMS: atom_id res chain seq x y z
N MET A 1 15.43 10.40 -25.92
CA MET A 1 15.67 10.01 -24.51
C MET A 1 14.77 10.93 -23.68
N GLN A 2 13.55 10.49 -23.36
CA GLN A 2 12.65 11.26 -22.50
C GLN A 2 13.26 11.19 -21.10
N ALA A 3 13.60 12.34 -20.53
CA ALA A 3 13.95 12.42 -19.11
C ALA A 3 12.78 11.78 -18.33
N GLU A 4 13.06 10.76 -17.54
CA GLU A 4 12.04 10.19 -16.66
C GLU A 4 11.57 11.31 -15.73
N GLU A 5 10.33 11.76 -15.95
CA GLU A 5 9.74 12.81 -15.14
C GLU A 5 9.62 12.30 -13.71
N THR A 6 10.20 13.01 -12.76
CA THR A 6 10.16 12.63 -11.35
C THR A 6 8.73 12.71 -10.82
N THR A 7 8.43 11.90 -9.80
CA THR A 7 7.12 11.95 -9.13
C THR A 7 6.80 13.35 -8.63
N ALA A 8 7.78 14.06 -8.09
CA ALA A 8 7.62 15.45 -7.62
C ALA A 8 7.15 16.38 -8.74
N PHE A 9 7.78 16.29 -9.91
CA PHE A 9 7.42 17.09 -11.08
C PHE A 9 6.01 16.79 -11.58
N LEU A 10 5.64 15.50 -11.67
CA LEU A 10 4.29 15.09 -12.07
C LEU A 10 3.23 15.55 -11.06
N LEU A 11 3.52 15.49 -9.76
CA LEU A 11 2.63 15.96 -8.71
C LEU A 11 2.37 17.46 -8.81
N GLU A 12 3.40 18.25 -9.05
CA GLU A 12 3.27 19.70 -9.21
C GLU A 12 2.37 20.05 -10.42
N ARG A 13 2.61 19.44 -11.56
CA ARG A 13 1.77 19.63 -12.77
C ARG A 13 0.33 19.18 -12.55
N ALA A 14 0.14 18.00 -11.93
CA ALA A 14 -1.18 17.48 -11.63
C ALA A 14 -1.99 18.39 -10.69
N ARG A 15 -1.32 19.05 -9.73
CA ARG A 15 -1.91 20.08 -8.87
C ARG A 15 -2.35 21.30 -9.66
N GLY A 16 -1.57 21.68 -10.68
CA GLY A 16 -1.90 22.76 -11.63
C GLY A 16 -3.04 22.43 -12.61
N GLY A 17 -3.63 21.23 -12.49
CA GLY A 17 -4.75 20.82 -13.35
C GLY A 17 -4.34 20.05 -14.61
N ASP A 18 -3.08 19.69 -14.76
CA ASP A 18 -2.59 18.93 -15.91
C ASP A 18 -3.08 17.47 -15.86
N GLU A 19 -4.05 17.15 -16.72
CA GLU A 19 -4.61 15.80 -16.80
C GLU A 19 -3.60 14.77 -17.31
N ALA A 20 -2.71 15.15 -18.24
CA ALA A 20 -1.68 14.25 -18.73
C ALA A 20 -0.68 13.86 -17.62
N ALA A 21 -0.37 14.76 -16.69
CA ALA A 21 0.44 14.45 -15.52
C ALA A 21 -0.29 13.51 -14.55
N ARG A 22 -1.61 13.66 -14.37
CA ARG A 22 -2.45 12.72 -13.59
C ARG A 22 -2.46 11.33 -14.21
N ASP A 23 -2.62 11.24 -15.53
CA ASP A 23 -2.62 9.96 -16.25
C ASP A 23 -1.25 9.25 -16.11
N ARG A 24 -0.15 10.00 -16.17
CA ARG A 24 1.20 9.43 -15.97
C ARG A 24 1.40 8.94 -14.54
N LEU A 25 0.93 9.67 -13.54
CA LEU A 25 0.93 9.19 -12.15
C LEU A 25 0.08 7.91 -12.03
N ALA A 26 -1.12 7.90 -12.61
CA ALA A 26 -1.96 6.71 -12.62
C ALA A 26 -1.26 5.51 -13.27
N ALA A 27 -0.71 5.69 -14.47
CA ALA A 27 0.01 4.63 -15.20
C ALA A 27 1.22 4.10 -14.40
N ARG A 28 1.94 4.96 -13.68
CA ARG A 28 3.10 4.59 -12.85
C ARG A 28 2.69 3.76 -11.64
N TYR A 29 1.66 4.17 -10.90
CA TYR A 29 1.34 3.58 -9.60
C TYR A 29 0.28 2.48 -9.65
N LEU A 30 -0.58 2.44 -10.66
CA LEU A 30 -1.65 1.45 -10.79
C LEU A 30 -1.13 -0.01 -10.76
N PRO A 31 -0.09 -0.40 -11.51
CA PRO A 31 0.42 -1.77 -11.47
C PRO A 31 0.99 -2.16 -10.10
N MET A 32 1.64 -1.21 -9.43
CA MET A 32 2.22 -1.43 -8.10
C MET A 32 1.14 -1.65 -7.05
N LEU A 33 0.11 -0.79 -7.05
CA LEU A 33 -1.02 -0.89 -6.12
C LEU A 33 -1.84 -2.17 -6.33
N ARG A 34 -2.06 -2.58 -7.59
CA ARG A 34 -2.72 -3.86 -7.91
C ARG A 34 -1.98 -5.03 -7.31
N ARG A 35 -0.68 -5.15 -7.58
CA ARG A 35 0.17 -6.22 -7.04
C ARG A 35 0.17 -6.23 -5.52
N TRP A 36 0.25 -5.07 -4.91
CA TRP A 36 0.21 -4.91 -3.45
C TRP A 36 -1.14 -5.35 -2.86
N ALA A 37 -2.25 -4.96 -3.48
CA ALA A 37 -3.60 -5.27 -3.01
C ALA A 37 -3.93 -6.78 -3.11
N HIS A 38 -3.58 -7.41 -4.24
CA HIS A 38 -3.83 -8.84 -4.45
C HIS A 38 -3.18 -9.74 -3.40
N GLY A 39 -2.03 -9.35 -2.86
CA GLY A 39 -1.35 -10.11 -1.81
C GLY A 39 -1.97 -9.97 -0.41
N ARG A 40 -2.95 -9.07 -0.22
CA ARG A 40 -3.45 -8.68 1.11
C ARG A 40 -4.94 -8.92 1.34
N LEU A 41 -5.69 -9.18 0.31
CA LEU A 41 -7.11 -9.52 0.45
C LEU A 41 -7.27 -10.99 0.87
N PRO A 42 -8.17 -11.28 1.83
CA PRO A 42 -8.57 -12.65 2.14
C PRO A 42 -9.11 -13.37 0.89
N ALA A 43 -8.93 -14.69 0.82
CA ALA A 43 -9.38 -15.50 -0.31
C ALA A 43 -10.89 -15.34 -0.58
N SER A 44 -11.69 -15.20 0.49
CA SER A 44 -13.15 -14.98 0.44
C SER A 44 -13.59 -13.63 -0.15
N THR A 45 -12.67 -12.67 -0.27
CA THR A 45 -12.92 -11.34 -0.84
C THR A 45 -12.11 -11.10 -2.12
N ARG A 46 -11.43 -12.13 -2.62
CA ARG A 46 -10.59 -12.08 -3.83
C ARG A 46 -11.39 -12.19 -5.12
N ASP A 47 -12.56 -11.61 -5.21
CA ASP A 47 -13.06 -11.32 -6.54
C ASP A 47 -12.08 -10.31 -7.19
N LEU A 48 -11.42 -10.74 -8.26
CA LEU A 48 -10.42 -9.93 -8.99
C LEU A 48 -10.99 -8.57 -9.37
N THR A 49 -12.29 -8.53 -9.67
CA THR A 49 -13.03 -7.32 -10.01
C THR A 49 -13.09 -6.35 -8.83
N ASP A 50 -13.42 -6.85 -7.64
CA ASP A 50 -13.54 -6.01 -6.44
C ASP A 50 -12.20 -5.40 -6.02
N THR A 51 -11.09 -6.14 -6.17
CA THR A 51 -9.74 -5.65 -5.85
C THR A 51 -9.30 -4.55 -6.81
N ASP A 52 -9.49 -4.77 -8.09
CA ASP A 52 -9.14 -3.79 -9.13
C ASP A 52 -9.97 -2.52 -9.00
N ASP A 53 -11.25 -2.64 -8.67
CA ASP A 53 -12.15 -1.51 -8.41
C ASP A 53 -11.69 -0.69 -7.20
N LEU A 54 -11.30 -1.35 -6.09
CA LEU A 54 -10.75 -0.66 -4.92
C LEU A 54 -9.47 0.10 -5.24
N VAL A 55 -8.57 -0.48 -6.02
CA VAL A 55 -7.34 0.19 -6.46
C VAL A 55 -7.64 1.39 -7.35
N GLN A 56 -8.54 1.25 -8.33
CA GLN A 56 -8.95 2.34 -9.20
C GLN A 56 -9.64 3.46 -8.43
N VAL A 57 -10.57 3.13 -7.53
CA VAL A 57 -11.26 4.10 -6.67
C VAL A 57 -10.26 4.84 -5.77
N THR A 58 -9.26 4.14 -5.23
CA THR A 58 -8.20 4.75 -4.42
C THR A 58 -7.44 5.78 -5.24
N LEU A 59 -6.94 5.36 -6.39
CA LEU A 59 -6.13 6.22 -7.25
C LEU A 59 -6.92 7.43 -7.74
N PHE A 60 -8.16 7.23 -8.18
CA PHE A 60 -9.06 8.29 -8.60
C PHE A 60 -9.30 9.31 -7.48
N ARG A 61 -9.61 8.86 -6.25
CA ARG A 61 -9.83 9.75 -5.09
C ARG A 61 -8.60 10.57 -4.76
N VAL A 62 -7.43 9.92 -4.74
CA VAL A 62 -6.17 10.58 -4.43
C VAL A 62 -5.84 11.62 -5.50
N LEU A 63 -5.94 11.28 -6.79
CA LEU A 63 -5.65 12.20 -7.89
C LEU A 63 -6.66 13.35 -7.97
N LYS A 64 -7.93 13.11 -7.64
CA LYS A 64 -8.95 14.17 -7.53
C LYS A 64 -8.64 15.16 -6.41
N GLN A 65 -8.06 14.69 -5.31
CA GLN A 65 -7.73 15.50 -4.14
C GLN A 65 -6.24 15.85 -4.05
N ILE A 66 -5.50 15.74 -5.15
CA ILE A 66 -4.04 15.89 -5.17
C ILE A 66 -3.57 17.26 -4.68
N GLY A 67 -4.40 18.29 -4.81
CA GLY A 67 -4.12 19.63 -4.28
C GLY A 67 -4.03 19.69 -2.75
N ARG A 68 -4.58 18.71 -2.03
CA ARG A 68 -4.50 18.61 -0.56
C ARG A 68 -3.33 17.76 -0.07
N PHE A 69 -2.68 17.04 -0.97
CA PHE A 69 -1.53 16.21 -0.62
C PHE A 69 -0.30 17.09 -0.41
N GLU A 70 0.30 17.02 0.76
CA GLU A 70 1.59 17.68 1.03
C GLU A 70 2.73 16.73 0.67
N TYR A 71 3.57 17.18 -0.28
CA TYR A 71 4.71 16.38 -0.71
C TYR A 71 5.81 16.42 0.37
N GLY A 72 5.96 15.32 1.07
CA GLY A 72 6.95 15.13 2.15
C GLY A 72 8.30 14.59 1.68
N GLY A 73 8.58 14.63 0.38
CA GLY A 73 9.78 14.05 -0.22
C GLY A 73 9.49 12.78 -1.03
N ALA A 74 10.53 12.24 -1.63
CA ALA A 74 10.44 11.05 -2.47
C ALA A 74 9.93 9.84 -1.68
N GLY A 75 9.00 9.10 -2.24
CA GLY A 75 8.30 7.98 -1.58
C GLY A 75 7.04 8.36 -0.80
N SER A 76 6.89 9.64 -0.40
CA SER A 76 5.73 10.08 0.39
C SER A 76 4.40 9.88 -0.33
N PHE A 77 4.37 10.03 -1.66
CA PHE A 77 3.16 9.83 -2.45
C PHE A 77 2.76 8.35 -2.49
N LEU A 78 3.71 7.44 -2.66
CA LEU A 78 3.45 6.00 -2.61
C LEU A 78 2.97 5.55 -1.23
N ALA A 79 3.59 6.07 -0.16
CA ALA A 79 3.15 5.81 1.20
C ALA A 79 1.71 6.32 1.46
N TYR A 80 1.36 7.47 0.91
CA TYR A 80 0.01 8.01 0.99
C TYR A 80 -1.02 7.18 0.21
N LEU A 81 -0.68 6.76 -1.01
CA LEU A 81 -1.51 5.84 -1.81
C LEU A 81 -1.75 4.53 -1.06
N ARG A 82 -0.68 3.95 -0.51
CA ARG A 82 -0.73 2.73 0.30
C ARG A 82 -1.66 2.89 1.52
N SER A 83 -1.49 3.94 2.29
CA SER A 83 -2.30 4.20 3.49
C SER A 83 -3.78 4.36 3.13
N THR A 84 -4.08 5.08 2.05
CA THR A 84 -5.45 5.28 1.57
C THR A 84 -6.07 3.95 1.14
N LEU A 85 -5.35 3.15 0.36
CA LEU A 85 -5.81 1.83 -0.09
C LEU A 85 -6.00 0.87 1.08
N LEU A 86 -5.06 0.83 2.04
CA LEU A 86 -5.17 -0.01 3.23
C LEU A 86 -6.43 0.33 4.06
N ASN A 87 -6.75 1.61 4.21
CA ASN A 87 -7.95 2.04 4.92
C ASN A 87 -9.23 1.60 4.17
N LEU A 88 -9.25 1.66 2.85
CA LEU A 88 -10.38 1.16 2.05
C LEU A 88 -10.52 -0.35 2.16
N LEU A 89 -9.42 -1.10 2.10
CA LEU A 89 -9.41 -2.55 2.30
C LEU A 89 -9.94 -2.95 3.68
N ARG A 90 -9.47 -2.28 4.74
CA ARG A 90 -9.97 -2.51 6.11
C ARG A 90 -11.47 -2.25 6.24
N ASN A 91 -11.97 -1.20 5.59
CA ASN A 91 -13.40 -0.89 5.60
C ASN A 91 -14.20 -1.94 4.83
N GLU A 92 -13.69 -2.43 3.71
CA GLU A 92 -14.35 -3.47 2.92
C GLU A 92 -14.41 -4.81 3.67
N ILE A 93 -13.32 -5.23 4.28
CA ILE A 93 -13.27 -6.42 5.14
C ILE A 93 -14.30 -6.32 6.28
N ARG A 94 -14.40 -5.16 6.93
CA ARG A 94 -15.41 -4.94 7.98
C ARG A 94 -16.84 -4.96 7.44
N ARG A 95 -17.05 -4.50 6.20
CA ARG A 95 -18.36 -4.53 5.54
C ARG A 95 -18.79 -5.95 5.24
N VAL A 96 -17.89 -6.77 4.70
CA VAL A 96 -18.13 -8.19 4.40
C VAL A 96 -18.41 -8.97 5.68
N ALA A 97 -17.60 -8.79 6.73
CA ALA A 97 -17.81 -9.44 8.02
C ALA A 97 -19.21 -9.16 8.61
N ARG A 98 -19.65 -7.89 8.59
CA ARG A 98 -21.01 -7.52 9.05
C ARG A 98 -22.15 -8.11 8.22
N ARG A 99 -21.94 -8.32 6.91
CA ARG A 99 -22.93 -8.99 6.06
C ARG A 99 -23.02 -10.48 6.36
N GLY A 100 -21.90 -11.15 6.66
CA GLY A 100 -21.86 -12.55 7.07
C GLY A 100 -22.61 -12.80 8.37
N GLU A 101 -22.54 -11.90 9.34
CA GLU A 101 -23.30 -11.99 10.61
C GLU A 101 -24.81 -11.82 10.42
N THR A 102 -25.26 -11.18 9.34
CA THR A 102 -26.69 -10.97 9.05
C THR A 102 -27.29 -12.11 8.20
N THR A 103 -26.48 -13.05 7.72
CA THR A 103 -26.89 -14.17 6.87
C THR A 103 -26.75 -15.50 7.62
N GLU A 104 -27.15 -15.56 8.88
CA GLU A 104 -27.47 -16.83 9.53
C GLU A 104 -28.84 -17.31 9.03
N LEU A 105 -28.94 -17.78 7.82
CA LEU A 105 -29.98 -18.69 7.30
C LEU A 105 -29.78 -18.86 5.78
N SER A 106 -28.70 -19.46 5.37
CA SER A 106 -28.66 -20.21 4.11
C SER A 106 -27.50 -21.20 4.18
N ASP A 107 -27.86 -22.44 4.52
CA ASP A 107 -27.10 -23.62 4.17
C ASP A 107 -26.87 -23.59 2.66
N ALA A 108 -25.67 -23.39 2.22
CA ALA A 108 -25.13 -23.99 1.02
C ALA A 108 -23.69 -23.51 0.73
N LEU A 109 -22.80 -24.46 0.68
CA LEU A 109 -21.49 -24.41 0.03
C LEU A 109 -20.44 -23.55 0.75
N ALA A 110 -19.95 -24.07 1.86
CA ALA A 110 -18.59 -23.78 2.32
C ALA A 110 -17.62 -24.17 1.19
N SER A 111 -17.12 -23.18 0.47
CA SER A 111 -15.92 -23.39 -0.32
C SER A 111 -14.78 -23.67 0.65
N ASP A 112 -14.10 -24.78 0.47
CA ASP A 112 -13.01 -25.34 1.28
C ASP A 112 -11.79 -24.41 1.40
N ASP A 113 -11.84 -23.19 0.85
CA ASP A 113 -10.74 -22.23 0.75
C ASP A 113 -11.00 -20.93 1.55
N ALA A 114 -12.06 -20.84 2.31
CA ALA A 114 -12.32 -19.69 3.17
C ALA A 114 -11.56 -19.83 4.50
N ALA A 115 -10.56 -18.94 4.72
CA ALA A 115 -9.86 -18.87 6.00
C ALA A 115 -10.85 -18.80 7.17
N SER A 116 -10.63 -19.61 8.20
CA SER A 116 -11.49 -19.66 9.39
C SER A 116 -11.55 -18.30 10.09
N PRO A 117 -12.62 -17.98 10.86
CA PRO A 117 -12.68 -16.75 11.65
C PRO A 117 -11.45 -16.52 12.54
N LEU A 118 -10.85 -17.60 13.05
CA LEU A 118 -9.63 -17.57 13.85
C LEU A 118 -8.42 -17.15 13.01
N GLU A 119 -8.24 -17.71 11.81
CA GLU A 119 -7.15 -17.35 10.89
C GLU A 119 -7.28 -15.91 10.40
N GLN A 120 -8.50 -15.44 10.16
CA GLN A 120 -8.77 -14.03 9.81
C GLN A 120 -8.44 -13.08 10.98
N ALA A 121 -8.74 -13.49 12.23
CA ALA A 121 -8.39 -12.71 13.41
C ALA A 121 -6.88 -12.64 13.61
N ILE A 122 -6.15 -13.76 13.49
CA ILE A 122 -4.69 -13.83 13.57
C ILE A 122 -4.05 -13.00 12.46
N GLY A 123 -4.59 -13.03 11.24
CA GLY A 123 -4.13 -12.22 10.12
C GLY A 123 -4.28 -10.72 10.37
N ARG A 124 -5.40 -10.30 10.97
CA ARG A 124 -5.64 -8.89 11.36
C ARG A 124 -4.66 -8.42 12.43
N GLU A 125 -4.50 -9.18 13.49
CA GLU A 125 -3.58 -8.84 14.58
C GLU A 125 -2.14 -8.70 14.07
N ARG A 126 -1.68 -9.64 13.24
CA ARG A 126 -0.35 -9.56 12.63
C ARG A 126 -0.18 -8.31 11.77
N LEU A 127 -1.20 -7.95 10.99
CA LEU A 127 -1.18 -6.75 10.17
C LEU A 127 -1.14 -5.49 11.03
N GLU A 128 -1.94 -5.41 12.08
CA GLU A 128 -1.96 -4.26 13.00
C GLU A 128 -0.62 -4.10 13.73
N ARG A 129 -0.02 -5.20 14.17
CA ARG A 129 1.33 -5.20 14.77
C ARG A 129 2.39 -4.72 13.78
N TYR A 130 2.34 -5.18 12.54
CA TYR A 130 3.24 -4.73 11.48
C TYR A 130 3.08 -3.24 11.18
N GLU A 131 1.85 -2.73 11.05
CA GLU A 131 1.58 -1.32 10.83
C GLU A 131 2.10 -0.45 11.99
N SER A 132 1.83 -0.85 13.24
CA SER A 132 2.36 -0.16 14.42
C SER A 132 3.89 -0.14 14.45
N ALA A 133 4.52 -1.25 14.07
CA ALA A 133 5.98 -1.32 13.99
C ALA A 133 6.52 -0.42 12.87
N LEU A 134 5.85 -0.34 11.71
CA LEU A 134 6.22 0.60 10.65
C LEU A 134 6.07 2.06 11.10
N GLU A 135 5.02 2.39 11.83
CA GLU A 135 4.79 3.75 12.35
C GLU A 135 5.86 4.18 13.34
N SER A 136 6.47 3.24 14.05
CA SER A 136 7.59 3.51 14.99
C SER A 136 8.90 3.89 14.28
N LEU A 137 9.03 3.60 12.99
CA LEU A 137 10.20 3.99 12.20
C LEU A 137 10.17 5.49 11.87
N PRO A 138 11.35 6.16 11.79
CA PRO A 138 11.43 7.49 11.19
C PRO A 138 10.81 7.50 9.79
N ALA A 139 10.12 8.58 9.40
CA ALA A 139 9.35 8.66 8.16
C ALA A 139 10.15 8.18 6.93
N ARG A 140 11.40 8.66 6.77
CA ARG A 140 12.26 8.27 5.67
C ARG A 140 12.59 6.77 5.65
N ALA A 141 12.88 6.20 6.81
CA ALA A 141 13.18 4.76 6.92
C ALA A 141 11.95 3.91 6.59
N ARG A 142 10.77 4.33 7.06
CA ARG A 142 9.49 3.70 6.77
C ARG A 142 9.17 3.70 5.28
N GLU A 143 9.36 4.82 4.58
CA GLU A 143 9.14 4.94 3.13
C GLU A 143 10.04 3.98 2.34
N LEU A 144 11.31 3.90 2.69
CA LEU A 144 12.26 2.97 2.06
C LEU A 144 11.86 1.50 2.27
N VAL A 145 11.44 1.15 3.48
CA VAL A 145 10.96 -0.21 3.80
C VAL A 145 9.72 -0.55 2.99
N ILE A 146 8.74 0.36 2.93
CA ILE A 146 7.52 0.19 2.15
C ILE A 146 7.86 -0.03 0.67
N MET A 147 8.67 0.84 0.07
CA MET A 147 9.10 0.69 -1.33
C MET A 147 9.75 -0.66 -1.60
N ARG A 148 10.65 -1.11 -0.72
CA ARG A 148 11.39 -2.35 -0.91
C ARG A 148 10.58 -3.60 -0.61
N LEU A 149 9.95 -3.68 0.57
CA LEU A 149 9.32 -4.92 1.06
C LEU A 149 7.88 -5.08 0.59
N GLU A 150 7.16 -3.98 0.38
CA GLU A 150 5.76 -4.07 0.01
C GLU A 150 5.52 -3.89 -1.49
N PHE A 151 6.31 -3.04 -2.13
CA PHE A 151 6.19 -2.77 -3.56
C PHE A 151 7.27 -3.45 -4.42
N ASP A 152 8.19 -4.17 -3.79
CA ASP A 152 9.26 -4.94 -4.44
C ASP A 152 10.12 -4.12 -5.43
N MET A 153 10.28 -2.81 -5.14
CA MET A 153 11.14 -1.95 -5.94
C MET A 153 12.59 -2.37 -5.80
N THR A 154 13.36 -2.27 -6.87
CA THR A 154 14.82 -2.50 -6.82
C THR A 154 15.53 -1.39 -6.06
N TYR A 155 16.76 -1.64 -5.62
CA TYR A 155 17.55 -0.58 -4.95
C TYR A 155 17.87 0.58 -5.89
N ASP A 156 18.00 0.31 -7.19
CA ASP A 156 18.22 1.32 -8.22
C ASP A 156 16.97 2.18 -8.42
N ASP A 157 15.77 1.57 -8.51
CA ASP A 157 14.51 2.30 -8.62
C ASP A 157 14.27 3.19 -7.40
N ILE A 158 14.53 2.63 -6.20
CA ILE A 158 14.40 3.40 -4.96
C ILE A 158 15.41 4.54 -4.92
N ALA A 159 16.67 4.30 -5.31
CA ALA A 159 17.71 5.30 -5.34
C ALA A 159 17.35 6.46 -6.27
N ASN A 160 16.82 6.15 -7.46
CA ASN A 160 16.32 7.15 -8.40
C ASN A 160 15.15 7.95 -7.84
N GLU A 161 14.19 7.28 -7.18
CA GLU A 161 13.02 7.93 -6.58
C GLU A 161 13.41 8.88 -5.43
N VAL A 162 14.46 8.51 -4.66
CA VAL A 162 14.85 9.24 -3.46
C VAL A 162 16.09 10.13 -3.62
N ASP A 163 16.59 10.28 -4.84
CA ASP A 163 17.82 11.02 -5.19
C ASP A 163 18.99 10.60 -4.29
N SER A 164 19.34 9.32 -4.36
CA SER A 164 20.39 8.70 -3.54
C SER A 164 21.18 7.68 -4.35
N THR A 165 22.08 6.96 -3.69
CA THR A 165 22.79 5.83 -4.32
C THR A 165 22.19 4.49 -3.90
N PRO A 166 22.22 3.46 -4.76
CA PRO A 166 21.71 2.13 -4.42
C PRO A 166 22.34 1.54 -3.15
N ASP A 167 23.62 1.79 -2.93
CA ASP A 167 24.33 1.34 -1.73
C ASP A 167 23.85 2.05 -0.46
N ALA A 168 23.65 3.36 -0.51
CA ALA A 168 23.11 4.13 0.62
C ALA A 168 21.67 3.67 0.96
N VAL A 169 20.85 3.45 -0.06
CA VAL A 169 19.48 2.92 0.09
C VAL A 169 19.52 1.53 0.71
N ARG A 170 20.35 0.61 0.21
CA ARG A 170 20.50 -0.74 0.75
C ARG A 170 20.87 -0.72 2.22
N MET A 171 21.84 0.11 2.60
CA MET A 171 22.28 0.23 4.00
C MET A 171 21.21 0.86 4.90
N ALA A 172 20.45 1.82 4.40
CA ALA A 172 19.35 2.44 5.13
C ALA A 172 18.20 1.45 5.37
N ILE A 173 17.81 0.71 4.33
CA ILE A 173 16.77 -0.34 4.42
C ILE A 173 17.20 -1.44 5.39
N ARG A 174 18.43 -1.92 5.32
CA ARG A 174 18.95 -2.93 6.25
C ARG A 174 18.77 -2.50 7.71
N ARG A 175 19.19 -1.28 8.05
CA ARG A 175 19.06 -0.75 9.42
C ARG A 175 17.59 -0.61 9.83
N ALA A 176 16.73 -0.17 8.92
CA ALA A 176 15.30 -0.04 9.18
C ALA A 176 14.64 -1.40 9.41
N VAL A 177 14.98 -2.42 8.62
CA VAL A 177 14.49 -3.80 8.78
C VAL A 177 14.97 -4.41 10.09
N GLU A 178 16.23 -4.20 10.49
CA GLU A 178 16.75 -4.65 11.79
C GLU A 178 15.98 -4.01 12.96
N THR A 179 15.60 -2.74 12.84
CA THR A 179 14.78 -2.05 13.83
C THR A 179 13.36 -2.60 13.85
N LEU A 180 12.74 -2.78 12.69
CA LEU A 180 11.41 -3.36 12.53
C LEU A 180 11.34 -4.77 13.14
N ALA A 181 12.32 -5.62 12.85
CA ALA A 181 12.40 -6.98 13.40
C ALA A 181 12.49 -6.98 14.92
N ARG A 182 13.25 -6.07 15.51
CA ARG A 182 13.33 -5.92 16.98
C ARG A 182 11.99 -5.49 17.56
N THR A 183 11.32 -4.54 16.96
CA THR A 183 9.99 -4.08 17.42
C THR A 183 8.95 -5.19 17.34
N LEU A 184 8.95 -5.98 16.28
CA LEU A 184 8.04 -7.12 16.10
C LEU A 184 8.37 -8.30 17.02
N GLY A 185 9.66 -8.54 17.31
CA GLY A 185 10.12 -9.62 18.18
C GLY A 185 10.08 -9.28 19.68
N ALA A 186 9.98 -8.00 20.03
CA ALA A 186 9.91 -7.54 21.43
C ALA A 186 8.47 -7.60 22.01
N ASN A 187 7.47 -7.92 21.19
CA ASN A 187 6.08 -8.00 21.62
C ASN A 187 5.59 -9.46 21.44
N PRO A 188 5.58 -10.28 22.54
CA PRO A 188 5.11 -11.67 22.50
C PRO A 188 3.61 -11.77 22.27
#